data_2436b680c00ee789e33d7cf5bb45b877
#
_entry.id   2436b680c00ee789e33d7cf5bb45b877
#
_cell.length_a   1.000
_cell.length_b   1.000
_cell.length_c   1.000
_cell.angle_alpha   90.00
_cell.angle_beta   90.00
_cell.angle_gamma   90.00
#
_symmetry.space_group_name_H-M   'P 1'
#
loop_
_entity.id
_entity.type
_entity.pdbx_description
1 polymer ?
#
loop_
_entity_poly.entity_id
_entity_poly.type
_entity_poly.pdbx_seq_one_letter_code
_entity_poly.pdbx_strand_id
1 'polypeptide(L)'
;MPTFSSGPIDRFKRFNEDYKAIPEREELLDMLEQAVKYIMYGFLYKFILAHIFGHLLLGHVQTYALSQGGFFNIGTLGVMYVYGFDLFFDFAGYSMFALAASNLMGIKSPINFDRPFKSRDLKEFWNRWHMSLSFWFRDFVFMRLVMVLMRNKVFKSRITTSNVAYIINMLVMGFWHGVTWYYIAYGLFHGLGLVINDAWIRKKKTINKERKAKGLDPIPDNRWTKALGIFITFNTVMLSFLIFSGFLDQQWFPKLK
;
A
#
# COMPACT_ATOMS: atom_id res chain seq x y z
N MET A 1 -8.97 20.65 9.07
CA MET A 1 -7.76 20.30 8.29
C MET A 1 -8.12 19.26 7.25
N PRO A 2 -7.79 19.45 5.97
CA PRO A 2 -8.18 18.51 4.91
C PRO A 2 -7.53 17.12 5.03
N THR A 3 -6.49 17.00 5.86
CA THR A 3 -5.71 15.77 6.05
C THR A 3 -6.00 15.04 7.38
N PHE A 4 -6.96 15.53 8.19
CA PHE A 4 -7.14 15.05 9.56
C PHE A 4 -7.80 13.67 9.67
N SER A 5 -8.79 13.38 8.84
CA SER A 5 -9.58 12.13 8.99
C SER A 5 -9.20 11.02 8.00
N SER A 6 -8.88 11.35 6.77
CA SER A 6 -8.64 10.35 5.71
C SER A 6 -7.61 10.79 4.68
N GLY A 7 -7.11 12.03 4.78
CA GLY A 7 -6.06 12.54 3.91
C GLY A 7 -4.68 12.03 4.31
N PRO A 8 -3.61 12.50 3.65
CA PRO A 8 -2.24 12.13 4.01
C PRO A 8 -1.95 12.48 5.47
N ILE A 9 -1.54 11.48 6.25
CA ILE A 9 -1.23 11.66 7.67
C ILE A 9 0.07 12.46 7.79
N ASP A 10 -0.02 13.65 8.40
CA ASP A 10 1.13 14.50 8.62
C ASP A 10 1.65 14.42 10.05
N ARG A 11 2.95 14.67 10.21
CA ARG A 11 3.56 14.78 11.54
C ARG A 11 3.35 16.18 12.08
N PHE A 12 2.92 16.28 13.33
CA PHE A 12 2.65 17.55 14.00
C PHE A 12 3.82 18.56 13.87
N LYS A 13 5.07 18.08 14.04
CA LYS A 13 6.25 18.96 13.93
C LYS A 13 6.33 19.62 12.55
N ARG A 14 6.26 18.82 11.47
CA ARG A 14 6.33 19.31 10.09
C ARG A 14 5.16 20.25 9.77
N PHE A 15 3.95 19.82 10.13
CA PHE A 15 2.76 20.64 9.98
C PHE A 15 2.89 21.99 10.68
N ASN A 16 3.39 22.02 11.93
CA ASN A 16 3.55 23.22 12.71
C ASN A 16 4.66 24.16 12.17
N GLU A 17 5.66 23.59 11.51
CA GLU A 17 6.68 24.35 10.79
C GLU A 17 6.06 25.07 9.59
N ASP A 18 5.33 24.38 8.72
CA ASP A 18 4.62 24.95 7.57
C ASP A 18 3.54 25.96 8.01
N TYR A 19 2.77 25.65 9.07
CA TYR A 19 1.70 26.52 9.57
C TYR A 19 2.20 27.87 10.09
N LYS A 20 3.42 27.91 10.60
CA LYS A 20 4.06 29.16 11.11
C LYS A 20 4.86 29.88 10.04
N ALA A 21 5.22 29.20 8.97
CA ALA A 21 5.95 29.80 7.87
C ALA A 21 4.98 30.56 6.95
N ILE A 22 5.39 31.73 6.51
CA ILE A 22 4.72 32.47 5.42
C ILE A 22 5.53 32.15 4.17
N PRO A 23 4.95 31.40 3.18
CA PRO A 23 5.67 31.06 1.96
C PRO A 23 6.08 32.33 1.20
N GLU A 24 7.26 32.33 0.60
CA GLU A 24 7.64 33.36 -0.35
C GLU A 24 6.71 33.33 -1.58
N ARG A 25 6.66 34.49 -2.28
CA ARG A 25 5.75 34.62 -3.45
C ARG A 25 5.96 33.53 -4.50
N GLU A 26 7.20 33.20 -4.83
CA GLU A 26 7.50 32.17 -5.83
C GLU A 26 7.06 30.78 -5.34
N GLU A 27 7.35 30.45 -4.09
CA GLU A 27 6.91 29.21 -3.47
C GLU A 27 5.39 29.09 -3.42
N LEU A 28 4.69 30.18 -3.09
CA LEU A 28 3.22 30.21 -3.10
C LEU A 28 2.67 29.97 -4.52
N LEU A 29 3.27 30.59 -5.54
CA LEU A 29 2.85 30.37 -6.94
C LEU A 29 3.06 28.91 -7.37
N ASP A 30 4.18 28.28 -7.00
CA ASP A 30 4.42 26.85 -7.25
C ASP A 30 3.38 25.97 -6.55
N MET A 31 3.04 26.29 -5.30
CA MET A 31 2.00 25.57 -4.55
C MET A 31 0.63 25.70 -5.20
N LEU A 32 0.28 26.88 -5.70
CA LEU A 32 -0.97 27.11 -6.43
C LEU A 32 -1.00 26.33 -7.76
N GLU A 33 0.09 26.34 -8.52
CA GLU A 33 0.22 25.53 -9.73
C GLU A 33 0.06 24.04 -9.43
N GLN A 34 0.70 23.53 -8.39
CA GLN A 34 0.56 22.15 -7.95
C GLN A 34 -0.85 21.84 -7.47
N ALA A 35 -1.52 22.77 -6.78
CA ALA A 35 -2.91 22.59 -6.36
C ALA A 35 -3.84 22.43 -7.56
N VAL A 36 -3.68 23.23 -8.61
CA VAL A 36 -4.45 23.08 -9.86
C VAL A 36 -4.20 21.71 -10.49
N LYS A 37 -2.93 21.26 -10.60
CA LYS A 37 -2.58 19.94 -11.12
C LYS A 37 -3.24 18.83 -10.28
N TYR A 38 -3.19 18.91 -8.96
CA TYR A 38 -3.81 17.93 -8.07
C TYR A 38 -5.34 17.92 -8.21
N ILE A 39 -6.00 19.06 -8.38
CA ILE A 39 -7.43 19.12 -8.66
C ILE A 39 -7.76 18.38 -9.97
N MET A 40 -7.04 18.68 -11.05
CA MET A 40 -7.26 18.05 -12.36
C MET A 40 -7.06 16.52 -12.31
N TYR A 41 -5.95 16.06 -11.71
CA TYR A 41 -5.72 14.63 -11.52
C TYR A 41 -6.70 13.99 -10.54
N GLY A 42 -7.13 14.71 -9.50
CA GLY A 42 -8.15 14.27 -8.57
C GLY A 42 -9.49 14.00 -9.27
N PHE A 43 -9.93 14.92 -10.13
CA PHE A 43 -11.12 14.74 -10.96
C PHE A 43 -10.97 13.54 -11.90
N LEU A 44 -9.87 13.43 -12.64
CA LEU A 44 -9.61 12.31 -13.55
C LEU A 44 -9.67 10.97 -12.80
N TYR A 45 -9.00 10.86 -11.66
CA TYR A 45 -8.89 9.61 -10.93
C TYR A 45 -10.21 9.24 -10.25
N LYS A 46 -10.80 10.17 -9.47
CA LYS A 46 -11.97 9.85 -8.67
C LYS A 46 -13.27 9.79 -9.47
N PHE A 47 -13.51 10.74 -10.38
CA PHE A 47 -14.79 10.85 -11.07
C PHE A 47 -14.83 10.20 -12.45
N ILE A 48 -13.67 9.89 -13.05
CA ILE A 48 -13.62 9.22 -14.35
C ILE A 48 -13.12 7.78 -14.15
N LEU A 49 -11.89 7.58 -13.70
CA LEU A 49 -11.30 6.24 -13.64
C LEU A 49 -11.94 5.36 -12.57
N ALA A 50 -12.09 5.85 -11.35
CA ALA A 50 -12.77 5.08 -10.30
C ALA A 50 -14.24 4.84 -10.66
N HIS A 51 -14.94 5.79 -11.29
CA HIS A 51 -16.31 5.56 -11.77
C HIS A 51 -16.38 4.43 -12.79
N ILE A 52 -15.45 4.38 -13.78
CA ILE A 52 -15.40 3.30 -14.76
C ILE A 52 -15.21 1.94 -14.06
N PHE A 53 -14.20 1.82 -13.19
CA PHE A 53 -13.90 0.56 -12.52
C PHE A 53 -14.96 0.19 -11.47
N GLY A 54 -15.33 1.10 -10.57
CA GLY A 54 -16.23 0.84 -9.46
C GLY A 54 -17.71 0.78 -9.85
N HIS A 55 -18.20 1.71 -10.67
CA HIS A 55 -19.61 1.77 -11.00
C HIS A 55 -19.97 1.02 -12.30
N LEU A 56 -19.16 1.15 -13.35
CA LEU A 56 -19.50 0.53 -14.63
C LEU A 56 -19.08 -0.94 -14.72
N LEU A 57 -17.92 -1.32 -14.17
CA LEU A 57 -17.36 -2.66 -14.38
C LEU A 57 -17.54 -3.60 -13.17
N LEU A 58 -17.35 -3.10 -11.95
CA LEU A 58 -17.27 -3.97 -10.75
C LEU A 58 -18.52 -4.81 -10.55
N GLY A 59 -19.71 -4.22 -10.64
CA GLY A 59 -20.98 -4.93 -10.48
C GLY A 59 -21.16 -6.05 -11.50
N HIS A 60 -20.76 -5.83 -12.74
CA HIS A 60 -20.85 -6.84 -13.81
C HIS A 60 -19.92 -8.03 -13.55
N VAL A 61 -18.63 -7.76 -13.22
CA VAL A 61 -17.68 -8.86 -12.96
C VAL A 61 -18.00 -9.62 -11.68
N GLN A 62 -18.56 -8.97 -10.66
CA GLN A 62 -19.05 -9.63 -9.44
C GLN A 62 -20.21 -10.56 -9.73
N THR A 63 -21.24 -10.07 -10.43
CA THR A 63 -22.40 -10.88 -10.83
C THR A 63 -21.97 -12.08 -11.67
N TYR A 64 -21.06 -11.87 -12.64
CA TYR A 64 -20.51 -12.95 -13.46
C TYR A 64 -19.74 -13.97 -12.59
N ALA A 65 -18.89 -13.52 -11.68
CA ALA A 65 -18.13 -14.41 -10.80
C ALA A 65 -19.06 -15.28 -9.92
N LEU A 66 -20.12 -14.69 -9.37
CA LEU A 66 -21.10 -15.41 -8.57
C LEU A 66 -21.92 -16.41 -9.40
N SER A 67 -22.28 -16.07 -10.65
CA SER A 67 -23.02 -16.96 -11.54
C SER A 67 -22.24 -18.22 -11.96
N GLN A 68 -20.91 -18.13 -12.06
CA GLN A 68 -20.06 -19.26 -12.39
C GLN A 68 -19.91 -20.26 -11.24
N GLY A 69 -20.17 -19.84 -10.00
CA GLY A 69 -19.97 -20.66 -8.81
C GLY A 69 -18.52 -21.07 -8.57
N GLY A 70 -18.34 -22.00 -7.62
CA GLY A 70 -17.01 -22.50 -7.25
C GLY A 70 -16.21 -21.54 -6.36
N PHE A 71 -15.07 -22.06 -5.89
CA PHE A 71 -14.23 -21.35 -4.92
C PHE A 71 -13.42 -20.21 -5.55
N PHE A 72 -13.03 -20.36 -6.84
CA PHE A 72 -12.29 -19.39 -7.63
C PHE A 72 -12.55 -19.62 -9.12
N ASN A 73 -12.87 -18.57 -9.87
CA ASN A 73 -13.18 -18.65 -11.30
C ASN A 73 -12.64 -17.44 -12.05
N ILE A 74 -12.82 -17.38 -13.38
CA ILE A 74 -12.33 -16.27 -14.22
C ILE A 74 -12.97 -14.92 -13.84
N GLY A 75 -14.24 -14.93 -13.39
CA GLY A 75 -14.91 -13.73 -12.88
C GLY A 75 -14.25 -13.21 -11.59
N THR A 76 -13.80 -14.12 -10.71
CA THR A 76 -13.04 -13.76 -9.49
C THR A 76 -11.73 -13.05 -9.84
N LEU A 77 -11.04 -13.47 -10.91
CA LEU A 77 -9.89 -12.73 -11.45
C LEU A 77 -10.30 -11.34 -11.95
N GLY A 78 -11.44 -11.25 -12.62
CA GLY A 78 -12.00 -9.96 -13.04
C GLY A 78 -12.24 -9.02 -11.85
N VAL A 79 -12.90 -9.52 -10.78
CA VAL A 79 -13.11 -8.77 -9.54
C VAL A 79 -11.78 -8.31 -8.93
N MET A 80 -10.78 -9.18 -8.88
CA MET A 80 -9.44 -8.88 -8.33
C MET A 80 -8.82 -7.64 -8.96
N TYR A 81 -8.82 -7.55 -10.29
CA TYR A 81 -8.20 -6.42 -10.98
C TYR A 81 -9.11 -5.18 -10.99
N VAL A 82 -10.40 -5.36 -11.27
CA VAL A 82 -11.33 -4.23 -11.36
C VAL A 82 -11.46 -3.54 -10.01
N TYR A 83 -11.63 -4.29 -8.92
CA TYR A 83 -11.66 -3.72 -7.57
C TYR A 83 -10.32 -3.10 -7.17
N GLY A 84 -9.20 -3.74 -7.52
CA GLY A 84 -7.87 -3.19 -7.21
C GLY A 84 -7.61 -1.84 -7.88
N PHE A 85 -8.06 -1.65 -9.13
CA PHE A 85 -7.97 -0.36 -9.81
C PHE A 85 -8.97 0.66 -9.28
N ASP A 86 -10.19 0.26 -8.99
CA ASP A 86 -11.19 1.11 -8.33
C ASP A 86 -10.65 1.67 -7.01
N LEU A 87 -10.20 0.80 -6.12
CA LEU A 87 -9.60 1.17 -4.83
C LEU A 87 -8.43 2.16 -5.00
N PHE A 88 -7.56 1.92 -5.98
CA PHE A 88 -6.43 2.80 -6.23
C PHE A 88 -6.87 4.16 -6.74
N PHE A 89 -7.70 4.21 -7.76
CA PHE A 89 -8.09 5.48 -8.38
C PHE A 89 -8.98 6.32 -7.46
N ASP A 90 -9.89 5.68 -6.72
CA ASP A 90 -10.74 6.37 -5.75
C ASP A 90 -9.89 7.00 -4.64
N PHE A 91 -9.00 6.23 -4.03
CA PHE A 91 -8.19 6.72 -2.93
C PHE A 91 -7.08 7.68 -3.37
N ALA A 92 -6.44 7.45 -4.52
CA ALA A 92 -5.45 8.37 -5.06
C ALA A 92 -6.10 9.71 -5.46
N GLY A 93 -7.28 9.66 -6.08
CA GLY A 93 -8.05 10.87 -6.42
C GLY A 93 -8.44 11.68 -5.18
N TYR A 94 -8.95 11.01 -4.16
CA TYR A 94 -9.23 11.66 -2.87
C TYR A 94 -7.97 12.29 -2.24
N SER A 95 -6.85 11.55 -2.23
CA SER A 95 -5.58 12.07 -1.71
C SER A 95 -5.10 13.31 -2.47
N MET A 96 -5.32 13.38 -3.78
CA MET A 96 -4.98 14.55 -4.60
C MET A 96 -5.82 15.76 -4.23
N PHE A 97 -7.12 15.63 -3.98
CA PHE A 97 -7.94 16.74 -3.48
C PHE A 97 -7.46 17.23 -2.11
N ALA A 98 -7.08 16.33 -1.21
CA ALA A 98 -6.53 16.71 0.09
C ALA A 98 -5.20 17.47 -0.05
N LEU A 99 -4.32 17.05 -0.96
CA LEU A 99 -3.07 17.74 -1.30
C LEU A 99 -3.33 19.12 -1.92
N ALA A 100 -4.30 19.22 -2.83
CA ALA A 100 -4.69 20.48 -3.43
C ALA A 100 -5.17 21.48 -2.35
N ALA A 101 -6.08 21.03 -1.48
CA ALA A 101 -6.60 21.87 -0.41
C ALA A 101 -5.47 22.32 0.54
N SER A 102 -4.52 21.45 0.91
CA SER A 102 -3.41 21.84 1.77
C SER A 102 -2.46 22.84 1.08
N ASN A 103 -2.16 22.64 -0.22
CA ASN A 103 -1.34 23.60 -0.98
C ASN A 103 -2.01 24.99 -1.08
N LEU A 104 -3.34 25.06 -1.28
CA LEU A 104 -4.10 26.31 -1.27
C LEU A 104 -4.03 27.01 0.10
N MET A 105 -3.77 26.27 1.18
CA MET A 105 -3.59 26.79 2.53
C MET A 105 -2.12 27.13 2.87
N GLY A 106 -1.20 27.00 1.92
CA GLY A 106 0.24 27.20 2.15
C GLY A 106 0.91 26.06 2.92
N ILE A 107 0.31 24.86 2.99
CA ILE A 107 0.81 23.71 3.75
C ILE A 107 1.22 22.60 2.79
N LYS A 108 2.46 22.13 2.88
CA LYS A 108 2.99 21.02 2.08
C LYS A 108 2.68 19.68 2.75
N SER A 109 1.56 19.06 2.45
CA SER A 109 1.21 17.73 2.98
C SER A 109 1.99 16.61 2.30
N PRO A 110 2.29 15.47 2.99
CA PRO A 110 2.99 14.34 2.38
C PRO A 110 2.11 13.66 1.33
N ILE A 111 2.73 13.11 0.28
CA ILE A 111 2.02 12.32 -0.72
C ILE A 111 1.69 10.92 -0.19
N ASN A 112 0.59 10.33 -0.68
CA ASN A 112 0.19 8.97 -0.34
C ASN A 112 0.64 7.92 -1.36
N PHE A 113 0.86 8.32 -2.60
CA PHE A 113 1.16 7.39 -3.69
C PHE A 113 2.33 7.86 -4.55
N ASP A 114 3.29 6.95 -4.80
CA ASP A 114 4.36 7.12 -5.77
C ASP A 114 4.48 5.88 -6.64
N ARG A 115 3.65 5.78 -7.69
CA ARG A 115 3.68 4.69 -8.68
C ARG A 115 3.74 3.29 -8.03
N PRO A 116 2.82 2.93 -7.11
CA PRO A 116 2.93 1.73 -6.28
C PRO A 116 2.97 0.44 -7.09
N PHE A 117 2.30 0.39 -8.24
CA PHE A 117 2.28 -0.77 -9.14
C PHE A 117 3.58 -0.98 -9.94
N LYS A 118 4.58 -0.11 -9.80
CA LYS A 118 5.94 -0.30 -10.32
C LYS A 118 6.92 -0.88 -9.29
N SER A 119 6.42 -1.28 -8.14
CA SER A 119 7.23 -1.86 -7.05
C SER A 119 7.73 -3.25 -7.41
N ARG A 120 9.00 -3.51 -7.15
CA ARG A 120 9.68 -4.78 -7.47
C ARG A 120 9.53 -5.83 -6.36
N ASP A 121 9.09 -5.40 -5.19
CA ASP A 121 8.85 -6.23 -4.02
C ASP A 121 7.86 -5.57 -3.04
N LEU A 122 7.38 -6.32 -2.04
CA LEU A 122 6.37 -5.84 -1.09
C LEU A 122 6.88 -4.71 -0.18
N LYS A 123 8.17 -4.65 0.13
CA LYS A 123 8.73 -3.52 0.91
C LYS A 123 8.71 -2.23 0.09
N GLU A 124 9.10 -2.32 -1.19
CA GLU A 124 9.01 -1.19 -2.11
C GLU A 124 7.55 -0.76 -2.31
N PHE A 125 6.61 -1.71 -2.39
CA PHE A 125 5.18 -1.41 -2.47
C PHE A 125 4.70 -0.59 -1.27
N TRP A 126 4.96 -1.00 -0.04
CA TRP A 126 4.58 -0.25 1.16
C TRP A 126 5.30 1.09 1.34
N ASN A 127 6.43 1.30 0.66
CA ASN A 127 7.09 2.60 0.58
C ASN A 127 6.47 3.53 -0.48
N ARG A 128 5.53 3.03 -1.31
CA ARG A 128 4.90 3.74 -2.43
C ARG A 128 3.37 3.77 -2.37
N TRP A 129 2.77 2.90 -1.55
CA TRP A 129 1.34 2.79 -1.31
C TRP A 129 0.97 3.33 0.05
N HIS A 130 -0.01 4.26 0.10
CA HIS A 130 -0.48 4.90 1.34
C HIS A 130 0.69 5.31 2.25
N MET A 131 1.64 6.03 1.66
CA MET A 131 2.97 6.28 2.24
C MET A 131 2.90 6.90 3.62
N SER A 132 2.01 7.87 3.82
CA SER A 132 1.86 8.57 5.10
C SER A 132 1.43 7.62 6.21
N LEU A 133 0.46 6.71 5.96
CA LEU A 133 0.05 5.68 6.90
C LEU A 133 1.14 4.63 7.11
N SER A 134 1.75 4.15 6.02
CA SER A 134 2.82 3.14 6.08
C SER A 134 4.00 3.60 6.92
N PHE A 135 4.40 4.86 6.78
CA PHE A 135 5.48 5.44 7.57
C PHE A 135 5.05 5.70 9.02
N TRP A 136 3.79 6.06 9.26
CA TRP A 136 3.27 6.17 10.60
C TRP A 136 3.31 4.82 11.34
N PHE A 137 2.78 3.76 10.71
CA PHE A 137 2.82 2.40 11.28
C PHE A 137 4.25 1.90 11.49
N ARG A 138 5.16 2.16 10.54
CA ARG A 138 6.58 1.84 10.69
C ARG A 138 7.19 2.49 11.92
N ASP A 139 6.98 3.79 12.12
CA ASP A 139 7.68 4.56 13.14
C ASP A 139 7.03 4.39 14.52
N PHE A 140 5.71 4.31 14.61
CA PHE A 140 4.98 4.29 15.87
C PHE A 140 4.56 2.88 16.34
N VAL A 141 4.45 1.91 15.44
CA VAL A 141 4.11 0.53 15.79
C VAL A 141 5.32 -0.38 15.59
N PHE A 142 5.79 -0.56 14.37
CA PHE A 142 6.85 -1.52 14.07
C PHE A 142 8.14 -1.26 14.83
N MET A 143 8.69 -0.04 14.73
CA MET A 143 9.97 0.30 15.38
C MET A 143 9.87 0.23 16.90
N ARG A 144 8.74 0.65 17.47
CA ARG A 144 8.48 0.57 18.92
C ARG A 144 8.41 -0.88 19.38
N LEU A 145 7.68 -1.73 18.64
CA LEU A 145 7.57 -3.16 18.92
C LEU A 145 8.94 -3.85 18.86
N VAL A 146 9.72 -3.58 17.81
CA VAL A 146 11.10 -4.12 17.68
C VAL A 146 11.96 -3.72 18.87
N MET A 147 11.92 -2.45 19.30
CA MET A 147 12.68 -1.98 20.46
C MET A 147 12.27 -2.70 21.76
N VAL A 148 10.97 -2.84 22.01
CA VAL A 148 10.45 -3.52 23.21
C VAL A 148 10.85 -4.99 23.21
N LEU A 149 10.66 -5.70 22.11
CA LEU A 149 11.02 -7.12 21.98
C LEU A 149 12.53 -7.35 22.14
N MET A 150 13.36 -6.45 21.61
CA MET A 150 14.83 -6.53 21.76
C MET A 150 15.28 -6.19 23.17
N ARG A 151 14.72 -5.15 23.79
CA ARG A 151 15.06 -4.74 25.16
C ARG A 151 14.76 -5.86 26.17
N ASN A 152 13.61 -6.51 26.00
CA ASN A 152 13.17 -7.60 26.86
C ASN A 152 13.77 -8.97 26.49
N LYS A 153 14.65 -9.01 25.46
CA LYS A 153 15.29 -10.25 24.96
C LYS A 153 14.30 -11.39 24.68
N VAL A 154 13.08 -11.05 24.18
CA VAL A 154 12.00 -12.03 23.94
C VAL A 154 12.44 -13.10 22.94
N PHE A 155 13.23 -12.72 21.94
CA PHE A 155 13.80 -13.65 20.95
C PHE A 155 15.32 -13.53 20.91
N LYS A 156 16.01 -14.67 20.75
CA LYS A 156 17.48 -14.72 20.61
C LYS A 156 17.95 -14.11 19.27
N SER A 157 17.12 -14.17 18.24
CA SER A 157 17.45 -13.73 16.88
C SER A 157 16.81 -12.38 16.57
N ARG A 158 17.61 -11.43 16.09
CA ARG A 158 17.10 -10.15 15.54
C ARG A 158 16.16 -10.36 14.34
N ILE A 159 16.42 -11.41 13.54
CA ILE A 159 15.59 -11.76 12.39
C ILE A 159 14.20 -12.18 12.86
N THR A 160 14.14 -13.07 13.87
CA THR A 160 12.86 -13.50 14.45
C THR A 160 12.09 -12.33 15.04
N THR A 161 12.80 -11.43 15.75
CA THR A 161 12.20 -10.19 16.28
C THR A 161 11.55 -9.35 15.17
N SER A 162 12.26 -9.11 14.08
CA SER A 162 11.74 -8.33 12.95
C SER A 162 10.57 -9.04 12.27
N ASN A 163 10.64 -10.35 12.09
CA ASN A 163 9.59 -11.13 11.44
C ASN A 163 8.29 -11.09 12.25
N VAL A 164 8.36 -11.29 13.55
CA VAL A 164 7.20 -11.18 14.45
C VAL A 164 6.65 -9.75 14.44
N ALA A 165 7.53 -8.75 14.48
CA ALA A 165 7.12 -7.36 14.41
C ALA A 165 6.41 -7.00 13.08
N TYR A 166 6.83 -7.55 11.93
CA TYR A 166 6.10 -7.39 10.65
C TYR A 166 4.70 -7.96 10.73
N ILE A 167 4.55 -9.19 11.21
CA ILE A 167 3.24 -9.85 11.31
C ILE A 167 2.30 -9.05 12.22
N ILE A 168 2.76 -8.69 13.42
CA ILE A 168 1.95 -7.92 14.38
C ILE A 168 1.59 -6.55 13.80
N ASN A 169 2.55 -5.82 13.20
CA ASN A 169 2.31 -4.51 12.61
C ASN A 169 1.24 -4.55 11.52
N MET A 170 1.30 -5.56 10.64
CA MET A 170 0.33 -5.70 9.55
C MET A 170 -1.03 -6.21 10.04
N LEU A 171 -1.06 -7.06 11.07
CA LEU A 171 -2.31 -7.44 11.73
C LEU A 171 -3.00 -6.24 12.39
N VAL A 172 -2.24 -5.38 13.10
CA VAL A 172 -2.79 -4.15 13.68
C VAL A 172 -3.32 -3.22 12.58
N MET A 173 -2.63 -3.14 11.44
CA MET A 173 -3.11 -2.37 10.27
C MET A 173 -4.39 -2.98 9.69
N GLY A 174 -4.50 -4.30 9.58
CA GLY A 174 -5.73 -4.98 9.17
C GLY A 174 -6.89 -4.69 10.13
N PHE A 175 -6.64 -4.78 11.43
CA PHE A 175 -7.60 -4.42 12.48
C PHE A 175 -8.04 -2.95 12.42
N TRP A 176 -7.15 -2.05 12.04
CA TRP A 176 -7.45 -0.64 11.86
C TRP A 176 -8.48 -0.41 10.74
N HIS A 177 -8.47 -1.24 9.68
CA HIS A 177 -9.50 -1.19 8.62
C HIS A 177 -10.85 -1.74 9.08
N GLY A 178 -10.87 -2.70 10.02
CA GLY A 178 -12.09 -3.29 10.58
C GLY A 178 -11.84 -4.65 11.24
N VAL A 179 -12.87 -5.15 11.92
CA VAL A 179 -12.80 -6.41 12.70
C VAL A 179 -13.31 -7.63 11.92
N THR A 180 -13.62 -7.49 10.63
CA THR A 180 -14.08 -8.61 9.79
C THR A 180 -12.91 -9.50 9.41
N TRP A 181 -13.18 -10.79 9.16
CA TRP A 181 -12.14 -11.77 8.87
C TRP A 181 -11.26 -11.40 7.68
N TYR A 182 -11.82 -10.77 6.65
CA TYR A 182 -11.08 -10.42 5.44
C TYR A 182 -10.05 -9.29 5.67
N TYR A 183 -10.29 -8.34 6.59
CA TYR A 183 -9.28 -7.35 6.97
C TYR A 183 -8.15 -7.96 7.80
N ILE A 184 -8.51 -8.92 8.71
CA ILE A 184 -7.51 -9.68 9.47
C ILE A 184 -6.67 -10.54 8.52
N ALA A 185 -7.32 -11.23 7.58
CA ALA A 185 -6.64 -12.04 6.56
C ALA A 185 -5.73 -11.18 5.66
N TYR A 186 -6.17 -9.99 5.25
CA TYR A 186 -5.36 -9.01 4.54
C TYR A 186 -4.10 -8.61 5.32
N GLY A 187 -4.26 -8.27 6.60
CA GLY A 187 -3.13 -7.93 7.47
C GLY A 187 -2.14 -9.10 7.60
N LEU A 188 -2.64 -10.32 7.86
CA LEU A 188 -1.82 -11.52 7.94
C LEU A 188 -1.09 -11.84 6.63
N PHE A 189 -1.79 -11.73 5.49
CA PHE A 189 -1.23 -11.94 4.16
C PHE A 189 -0.03 -11.01 3.90
N HIS A 190 -0.17 -9.72 4.18
CA HIS A 190 0.93 -8.77 4.03
C HIS A 190 2.04 -8.95 5.06
N GLY A 191 1.71 -9.31 6.30
CA GLY A 191 2.70 -9.62 7.34
C GLY A 191 3.59 -10.79 6.95
N LEU A 192 2.99 -11.91 6.52
CA LEU A 192 3.71 -13.08 6.02
C LEU A 192 4.47 -12.77 4.72
N GLY A 193 3.84 -12.02 3.81
CA GLY A 193 4.48 -11.59 2.57
C GLY A 193 5.75 -10.76 2.81
N LEU A 194 5.74 -9.85 3.78
CA LEU A 194 6.93 -9.07 4.18
C LEU A 194 8.03 -9.95 4.80
N VAL A 195 7.67 -10.96 5.60
CA VAL A 195 8.62 -11.94 6.16
C VAL A 195 9.29 -12.74 5.04
N ILE A 196 8.51 -13.27 4.08
CA ILE A 196 9.01 -14.02 2.91
C ILE A 196 9.91 -13.12 2.06
N ASN A 197 9.46 -11.89 1.78
CA ASN A 197 10.21 -10.92 1.02
C ASN A 197 11.57 -10.59 1.66
N ASP A 198 11.58 -10.37 2.97
CA ASP A 198 12.81 -10.09 3.72
C ASP A 198 13.77 -11.30 3.74
N ALA A 199 13.24 -12.51 3.88
CA ALA A 199 14.01 -13.75 3.78
C ALA A 199 14.66 -13.90 2.38
N TRP A 200 13.91 -13.60 1.32
CA TRP A 200 14.42 -13.60 -0.05
C TRP A 200 15.53 -12.59 -0.27
N ILE A 201 15.35 -11.35 0.19
CA ILE A 201 16.38 -10.30 0.09
C ILE A 201 17.68 -10.74 0.81
N ARG A 202 17.55 -11.32 2.01
CA ARG A 202 18.72 -11.86 2.76
C ARG A 202 19.39 -12.99 2.00
N LYS A 203 18.60 -13.96 1.50
CA LYS A 203 19.14 -15.10 0.71
C LYS A 203 19.87 -14.60 -0.53
N LYS A 204 19.30 -13.65 -1.29
CA LYS A 204 19.95 -13.04 -2.46
C LYS A 204 21.30 -12.39 -2.10
N LYS A 205 21.37 -11.68 -0.96
CA LYS A 205 22.62 -11.09 -0.48
C LYS A 205 23.67 -12.15 -0.15
N THR A 206 23.29 -13.24 0.51
CA THR A 206 24.20 -14.36 0.84
C THR A 206 24.72 -15.02 -0.43
N ILE A 207 23.84 -15.37 -1.37
CA ILE A 207 24.21 -15.97 -2.65
C ILE A 207 25.20 -15.05 -3.41
N ASN A 208 24.93 -13.75 -3.47
CA ASN A 208 25.81 -12.81 -4.16
C ASN A 208 27.19 -12.71 -3.48
N LYS A 209 27.25 -12.81 -2.16
CA LYS A 209 28.52 -12.86 -1.41
C LYS A 209 29.31 -14.13 -1.74
N GLU A 210 28.66 -15.28 -1.77
CA GLU A 210 29.27 -16.58 -2.15
C GLU A 210 29.76 -16.58 -3.61
N ARG A 211 28.93 -16.05 -4.52
CA ARG A 211 29.30 -15.92 -5.94
C ARG A 211 30.55 -15.05 -6.11
N LYS A 212 30.57 -13.89 -5.43
CA LYS A 212 31.72 -12.99 -5.45
C LYS A 212 32.99 -13.68 -4.91
N ALA A 213 32.90 -14.49 -3.86
CA ALA A 213 34.02 -15.24 -3.29
C ALA A 213 34.56 -16.30 -4.27
N LYS A 214 33.72 -16.78 -5.20
CA LYS A 214 34.05 -17.74 -6.27
C LYS A 214 34.48 -17.06 -7.60
N GLY A 215 34.61 -15.74 -7.63
CA GLY A 215 34.90 -14.99 -8.86
C GLY A 215 33.77 -14.95 -9.88
N LEU A 216 32.53 -15.27 -9.46
CA LEU A 216 31.33 -15.28 -10.31
C LEU A 216 30.59 -13.95 -10.20
N ASP A 217 29.93 -13.55 -11.28
CA ASP A 217 29.04 -12.38 -11.29
C ASP A 217 27.86 -12.54 -10.33
N PRO A 218 27.36 -11.45 -9.73
CA PRO A 218 26.16 -11.49 -8.89
C PRO A 218 24.95 -11.96 -9.68
N ILE A 219 23.87 -12.33 -8.97
CA ILE A 219 22.57 -12.63 -9.61
C ILE A 219 22.17 -11.42 -10.47
N PRO A 220 21.82 -11.61 -11.74
CA PRO A 220 21.48 -10.53 -12.65
C PRO A 220 20.41 -9.59 -12.10
N ASP A 221 20.68 -8.28 -12.14
CA ASP A 221 19.69 -7.23 -11.87
C ASP A 221 19.45 -6.41 -13.15
N ASN A 222 18.88 -7.08 -14.14
CA ASN A 222 18.57 -6.52 -15.45
C ASN A 222 17.10 -6.16 -15.60
N ARG A 223 16.71 -5.62 -16.77
CA ARG A 223 15.31 -5.23 -17.06
C ARG A 223 14.32 -6.37 -16.89
N TRP A 224 14.70 -7.62 -17.19
CA TRP A 224 13.81 -8.78 -17.12
C TRP A 224 13.54 -9.21 -15.69
N THR A 225 14.59 -9.26 -14.84
CA THR A 225 14.42 -9.57 -13.41
C THR A 225 13.60 -8.49 -12.69
N LYS A 226 13.77 -7.22 -13.09
CA LYS A 226 12.95 -6.11 -12.59
C LYS A 226 11.49 -6.24 -13.03
N ALA A 227 11.24 -6.53 -14.31
CA ALA A 227 9.90 -6.74 -14.84
C ALA A 227 9.19 -7.91 -14.15
N LEU A 228 9.91 -9.03 -13.95
CA LEU A 228 9.37 -10.19 -13.21
C LEU A 228 9.03 -9.83 -11.75
N GLY A 229 9.91 -9.09 -11.06
CA GLY A 229 9.63 -8.62 -9.71
C GLY A 229 8.38 -7.74 -9.64
N ILE A 230 8.25 -6.79 -10.57
CA ILE A 230 7.05 -5.94 -10.69
C ILE A 230 5.80 -6.79 -10.95
N PHE A 231 5.87 -7.73 -11.89
CA PHE A 231 4.74 -8.60 -12.23
C PHE A 231 4.27 -9.43 -11.03
N ILE A 232 5.20 -10.07 -10.31
CA ILE A 232 4.88 -10.87 -9.13
C ILE A 232 4.28 -9.97 -8.04
N THR A 233 4.91 -8.84 -7.74
CA THR A 233 4.45 -7.93 -6.69
C THR A 233 3.08 -7.34 -7.02
N PHE A 234 2.86 -6.93 -8.26
CA PHE A 234 1.57 -6.42 -8.73
C PHE A 234 0.46 -7.44 -8.52
N ASN A 235 0.65 -8.69 -8.98
CA ASN A 235 -0.37 -9.73 -8.82
C ASN A 235 -0.60 -10.12 -7.35
N THR A 236 0.46 -10.15 -6.54
CA THR A 236 0.35 -10.38 -5.09
C THR A 236 -0.49 -9.29 -4.42
N VAL A 237 -0.28 -8.04 -4.80
CA VAL A 237 -1.04 -6.90 -4.29
C VAL A 237 -2.50 -6.93 -4.76
N MET A 238 -2.75 -7.22 -6.04
CA MET A 238 -4.13 -7.35 -6.55
C MET A 238 -4.89 -8.49 -5.85
N LEU A 239 -4.23 -9.63 -5.57
CA LEU A 239 -4.80 -10.71 -4.78
C LEU A 239 -5.12 -10.25 -3.34
N SER A 240 -4.25 -9.47 -2.72
CA SER A 240 -4.52 -8.90 -1.40
C SER A 240 -5.72 -7.96 -1.39
N PHE A 241 -5.92 -7.17 -2.45
CA PHE A 241 -7.08 -6.30 -2.61
C PHE A 241 -8.38 -7.09 -2.83
N LEU A 242 -8.32 -8.23 -3.52
CA LEU A 242 -9.46 -9.15 -3.60
C LEU A 242 -9.87 -9.64 -2.19
N ILE A 243 -8.91 -10.02 -1.35
CA ILE A 243 -9.19 -10.39 0.05
C ILE A 243 -9.82 -9.20 0.78
N PHE A 244 -9.20 -8.03 0.67
CA PHE A 244 -9.64 -6.79 1.31
C PHE A 244 -11.07 -6.36 0.91
N SER A 245 -11.48 -6.62 -0.32
CA SER A 245 -12.80 -6.22 -0.86
C SER A 245 -14.00 -6.85 -0.12
N GLY A 246 -13.78 -7.95 0.60
CA GLY A 246 -14.85 -8.75 1.18
C GLY A 246 -15.68 -9.53 0.16
N PHE A 247 -15.34 -9.49 -1.14
CA PHE A 247 -16.06 -10.23 -2.18
C PHE A 247 -16.02 -11.75 -1.94
N LEU A 248 -14.91 -12.26 -1.44
CA LEU A 248 -14.75 -13.67 -1.11
C LEU A 248 -15.74 -14.14 -0.04
N ASP A 249 -16.17 -13.25 0.85
CA ASP A 249 -17.22 -13.54 1.83
C ASP A 249 -18.56 -13.85 1.15
N GLN A 250 -18.87 -13.13 0.09
CA GLN A 250 -20.10 -13.37 -0.69
C GLN A 250 -20.00 -14.65 -1.52
N GLN A 251 -18.84 -14.94 -2.07
CA GLN A 251 -18.61 -16.08 -2.94
C GLN A 251 -18.50 -17.41 -2.17
N TRP A 252 -17.83 -17.39 -1.00
CA TRP A 252 -17.55 -18.62 -0.23
C TRP A 252 -18.62 -18.92 0.82
N PHE A 253 -19.30 -17.89 1.33
CA PHE A 253 -20.30 -18.03 2.40
C PHE A 253 -21.68 -17.46 2.02
N PRO A 254 -22.27 -17.83 0.86
CA PRO A 254 -23.51 -17.22 0.38
C PRO A 254 -24.72 -17.48 1.28
N LYS A 255 -24.65 -18.48 2.17
CA LYS A 255 -25.77 -18.89 3.06
C LYS A 255 -25.72 -18.24 4.45
N LEU A 256 -24.73 -17.42 4.76
CA LEU A 256 -24.58 -16.78 6.07
C LEU A 256 -25.13 -15.35 6.12
N LYS A 257 -25.86 -14.93 5.07
CA LYS A 257 -26.53 -13.61 4.99
C LYS A 257 -28.03 -13.75 5.08
#